data_d94794e0fcc025d441853c46236114f1
#
_entry.id   d94794e0fcc025d441853c46236114f1
#
_cell.length_a   1.000
_cell.length_b   1.000
_cell.length_c   1.000
_cell.angle_alpha   90.00
_cell.angle_beta   90.00
_cell.angle_gamma   90.00
#
_symmetry.space_group_name_H-M   'P 1'
#
loop_
_entity.id
_entity.type
_entity.pdbx_description
1 polymer ?
#
loop_
_entity_poly.entity_id
_entity_poly.type
_entity_poly.pdbx_seq_one_letter_code
_entity_poly.pdbx_strand_id
1 'polypeptide(L)'
;MKGWVEVALMLILLYGLPFTKYDTGKLLPIHCVQAHRENGEIHILSEAGEGYGKTWQEAVEDLKDNAIGEIFFDTAEQAVFSDPILAMEAALSGDLRPGAEVFFRNTLEDPEWLYAYYSQHGSGLKIGDLIQRGRR
;
A
#
# COMPACT_ATOMS: atom_id res chain seq x y z
N MET A 1 -47.88 19.58 0.39
CA MET A 1 -46.73 20.28 -0.15
C MET A 1 -45.51 20.19 0.73
N LYS A 2 -45.66 20.18 2.06
CA LYS A 2 -44.54 20.00 2.96
C LYS A 2 -43.88 18.62 2.84
N GLY A 3 -44.64 17.56 2.54
CA GLY A 3 -44.10 16.24 2.36
C GLY A 3 -43.17 16.06 1.17
N TRP A 4 -43.33 16.91 0.14
CA TRP A 4 -42.48 16.88 -1.04
C TRP A 4 -41.06 17.36 -0.73
N VAL A 5 -40.98 18.43 0.08
CA VAL A 5 -39.68 19.00 0.47
C VAL A 5 -38.92 18.01 1.35
N GLU A 6 -39.62 17.34 2.26
CA GLU A 6 -39.02 16.33 3.13
C GLU A 6 -38.52 15.13 2.34
N VAL A 7 -39.28 14.65 1.37
CA VAL A 7 -38.88 13.54 0.52
C VAL A 7 -37.67 13.94 -0.35
N ALA A 8 -37.67 15.16 -0.88
CA ALA A 8 -36.55 15.65 -1.68
C ALA A 8 -35.28 15.77 -0.82
N LEU A 9 -35.41 16.27 0.40
CA LEU A 9 -34.29 16.34 1.34
C LEU A 9 -33.75 14.95 1.72
N MET A 10 -34.63 14.00 1.96
CA MET A 10 -34.23 12.63 2.24
C MET A 10 -33.49 11.99 1.05
N LEU A 11 -33.97 12.23 -0.17
CA LEU A 11 -33.29 11.72 -1.36
C LEU A 11 -31.92 12.33 -1.53
N ILE A 12 -31.76 13.62 -1.28
CA ILE A 12 -30.47 14.31 -1.36
C ILE A 12 -29.51 13.75 -0.32
N LEU A 13 -30.01 13.52 0.91
CA LEU A 13 -29.21 12.93 1.97
C LEU A 13 -28.79 11.50 1.65
N LEU A 14 -29.69 10.70 1.08
CA LEU A 14 -29.39 9.33 0.69
C LEU A 14 -28.38 9.27 -0.45
N TYR A 15 -28.49 10.14 -1.43
CA TYR A 15 -27.53 10.22 -2.54
C TYR A 15 -26.20 10.82 -2.11
N GLY A 16 -26.20 11.74 -1.15
CA GLY A 16 -24.98 12.34 -0.62
C GLY A 16 -24.19 11.39 0.27
N LEU A 17 -24.86 10.51 1.00
CA LEU A 17 -24.22 9.59 1.93
C LEU A 17 -23.19 8.65 1.29
N PRO A 18 -23.47 8.01 0.13
CA PRO A 18 -22.47 7.18 -0.55
C PRO A 18 -21.24 7.98 -0.98
N PHE A 19 -21.43 9.19 -1.45
CA PHE A 19 -20.32 10.06 -1.84
C PHE A 19 -19.47 10.45 -0.65
N THR A 20 -20.09 10.76 0.46
CA THR A 20 -19.38 11.09 1.69
C THR A 20 -18.56 9.90 2.18
N LYS A 21 -19.08 8.70 2.03
CA LYS A 21 -18.37 7.47 2.39
C LYS A 21 -17.13 7.25 1.52
N TYR A 22 -17.22 7.53 0.22
CA TYR A 22 -16.07 7.39 -0.67
C TYR A 22 -15.00 8.42 -0.39
N ASP A 23 -15.41 9.64 -0.09
CA ASP A 23 -14.46 10.74 0.10
C ASP A 23 -13.77 10.71 1.46
N THR A 24 -14.43 10.21 2.49
CA THR A 24 -13.93 10.35 3.85
C THR A 24 -13.52 9.07 4.54
N GLY A 25 -13.96 7.91 4.04
CA GLY A 25 -13.93 6.73 4.87
C GLY A 25 -12.98 5.64 4.47
N LYS A 26 -12.36 5.75 3.33
CA LYS A 26 -11.65 4.61 2.78
C LYS A 26 -10.17 4.87 2.59
N LEU A 27 -9.55 5.37 3.65
CA LEU A 27 -8.12 5.32 3.77
C LEU A 27 -7.76 3.89 4.13
N LEU A 28 -7.00 3.23 3.26
CA LEU A 28 -6.59 1.84 3.49
C LEU A 28 -5.17 1.84 4.05
N PRO A 29 -5.01 1.66 5.36
CA PRO A 29 -3.68 1.62 5.96
C PRO A 29 -2.96 0.34 5.54
N ILE A 30 -1.70 0.49 5.21
CA ILE A 30 -0.83 -0.64 4.89
C ILE A 30 0.24 -0.70 5.96
N HIS A 31 0.34 -1.83 6.66
CA HIS A 31 1.37 -2.04 7.66
C HIS A 31 2.54 -2.83 7.08
N CYS A 32 2.25 -3.79 6.20
CA CYS A 32 3.25 -4.63 5.56
C CYS A 32 3.00 -4.67 4.06
N VAL A 33 4.01 -4.30 3.29
CA VAL A 33 3.96 -4.40 1.83
C VAL A 33 5.01 -5.41 1.38
N GLN A 34 4.61 -6.30 0.47
CA GLN A 34 5.50 -7.30 -0.12
C GLN A 34 5.63 -7.03 -1.61
N ALA A 35 6.85 -7.10 -2.12
CA ALA A 35 7.12 -6.98 -3.54
C ALA A 35 8.00 -8.14 -3.99
N HIS A 36 7.52 -8.90 -4.95
CA HIS A 36 8.18 -10.09 -5.46
C HIS A 36 8.36 -9.96 -6.96
N ARG A 37 9.59 -10.15 -7.44
CA ARG A 37 9.88 -10.14 -8.87
C ARG A 37 10.00 -11.57 -9.37
N GLU A 38 9.21 -11.89 -10.39
CA GLU A 38 9.22 -13.20 -11.01
C GLU A 38 8.99 -13.03 -12.51
N ASN A 39 9.88 -13.61 -13.33
CA ASN A 39 9.79 -13.55 -14.79
C ASN A 39 9.71 -12.12 -15.35
N GLY A 40 10.42 -11.19 -14.74
CA GLY A 40 10.44 -9.80 -15.18
C GLY A 40 9.24 -8.97 -14.75
N GLU A 41 8.31 -9.55 -14.00
CA GLU A 41 7.15 -8.85 -13.49
C GLU A 41 7.21 -8.73 -11.97
N ILE A 42 6.82 -7.57 -11.47
CA ILE A 42 6.74 -7.31 -10.04
C ILE A 42 5.31 -7.51 -9.58
N HIS A 43 5.14 -8.33 -8.55
CA HIS A 43 3.87 -8.53 -7.87
C HIS A 43 3.96 -7.88 -6.48
N ILE A 44 3.12 -6.88 -6.23
CA ILE A 44 3.01 -6.25 -4.91
C ILE A 44 1.78 -6.81 -4.20
N LEU A 45 1.97 -7.27 -2.99
CA LEU A 45 0.89 -7.77 -2.13
C LEU A 45 0.88 -6.98 -0.83
N SER A 46 -0.28 -6.45 -0.47
CA SER A 46 -0.47 -5.72 0.77
C SER A 46 -1.81 -6.10 1.39
N GLU A 47 -2.04 -5.60 2.59
CA GLU A 47 -3.34 -5.78 3.27
C GLU A 47 -4.50 -5.14 2.48
N ALA A 48 -4.17 -4.15 1.64
CA ALA A 48 -5.17 -3.43 0.86
C ALA A 48 -5.44 -4.06 -0.53
N GLY A 49 -4.62 -5.02 -0.96
CA GLY A 49 -4.80 -5.68 -2.25
C GLY A 49 -3.50 -6.00 -2.96
N GLU A 50 -3.59 -6.26 -4.25
CA GLU A 50 -2.48 -6.71 -5.09
C GLU A 50 -2.33 -5.81 -6.32
N GLY A 51 -1.09 -5.73 -6.83
CA GLY A 51 -0.79 -5.02 -8.07
C GLY A 51 0.35 -5.68 -8.81
N TYR A 52 0.36 -5.55 -10.13
CA TYR A 52 1.36 -6.15 -11.03
C TYR A 52 1.91 -5.09 -11.97
N GLY A 53 3.19 -5.18 -12.27
CA GLY A 53 3.82 -4.30 -13.24
C GLY A 53 5.26 -4.71 -13.51
N LYS A 54 5.87 -4.13 -14.53
CA LYS A 54 7.27 -4.40 -14.87
C LYS A 54 8.22 -3.58 -14.01
N THR A 55 7.74 -2.46 -13.48
CA THR A 55 8.48 -1.61 -12.56
C THR A 55 7.72 -1.48 -11.26
N TRP A 56 8.40 -1.02 -10.22
CA TRP A 56 7.76 -0.71 -8.94
C TRP A 56 6.60 0.28 -9.15
N GLN A 57 6.84 1.34 -9.91
CA GLN A 57 5.83 2.37 -10.14
C GLN A 57 4.58 1.81 -10.83
N GLU A 58 4.76 1.00 -11.87
CA GLU A 58 3.63 0.38 -12.57
C GLU A 58 2.83 -0.54 -11.64
N ALA A 59 3.51 -1.33 -10.83
CA ALA A 59 2.86 -2.23 -9.88
C ALA A 59 2.09 -1.46 -8.80
N VAL A 60 2.63 -0.34 -8.32
CA VAL A 60 1.96 0.54 -7.35
C VAL A 60 0.71 1.16 -7.97
N GLU A 61 0.80 1.64 -9.21
CA GLU A 61 -0.35 2.23 -9.90
C GLU A 61 -1.44 1.19 -10.12
N ASP A 62 -1.07 -0.03 -10.50
CA ASP A 62 -2.02 -1.12 -10.68
C ASP A 62 -2.72 -1.47 -9.35
N LEU A 63 -1.96 -1.52 -8.26
CA LEU A 63 -2.51 -1.74 -6.94
C LEU A 63 -3.52 -0.65 -6.56
N LYS A 64 -3.18 0.60 -6.80
CA LYS A 64 -4.06 1.74 -6.50
C LYS A 64 -5.33 1.72 -7.34
N ASP A 65 -5.22 1.34 -8.61
CA ASP A 65 -6.37 1.26 -9.52
C ASP A 65 -7.33 0.14 -9.13
N ASN A 66 -6.81 -0.95 -8.57
CA ASN A 66 -7.62 -2.10 -8.16
C ASN A 66 -8.17 -1.99 -6.74
N ALA A 67 -7.70 -1.04 -5.96
CA ALA A 67 -8.12 -0.90 -4.57
C ALA A 67 -9.50 -0.24 -4.47
N ILE A 68 -10.24 -0.60 -3.43
CA ILE A 68 -11.56 -0.04 -3.16
C ILE A 68 -11.48 1.38 -2.60
N GLY A 69 -10.33 1.76 -2.06
CA GLY A 69 -10.12 3.06 -1.46
C GLY A 69 -8.75 3.61 -1.77
N GLU A 70 -8.40 4.72 -1.13
CA GLU A 70 -7.11 5.35 -1.32
C GLU A 70 -6.04 4.67 -0.46
N ILE A 71 -4.94 4.27 -1.09
CA ILE A 71 -3.86 3.56 -0.43
C ILE A 71 -2.74 4.53 -0.05
N PHE A 72 -2.30 4.44 1.20
CA PHE A 72 -1.17 5.21 1.71
C PHE A 72 -0.02 4.29 2.08
N PHE A 73 1.02 4.33 1.27
CA PHE A 73 2.25 3.59 1.56
C PHE A 73 3.05 4.22 2.71
N ASP A 74 2.78 5.48 3.04
CA ASP A 74 3.45 6.17 4.15
C ASP A 74 3.19 5.49 5.50
N THR A 75 2.11 4.73 5.63
CA THR A 75 1.80 4.00 6.87
C THR A 75 2.52 2.66 6.96
N ALA A 76 3.16 2.21 5.88
CA ALA A 76 3.86 0.92 5.88
C ALA A 76 5.03 0.95 6.85
N GLU A 77 5.01 0.03 7.80
CA GLU A 77 6.07 -0.12 8.79
C GLU A 77 7.10 -1.16 8.35
N GLN A 78 6.69 -2.06 7.47
CA GLN A 78 7.51 -3.17 6.97
C GLN A 78 7.40 -3.26 5.46
N ALA A 79 8.52 -3.49 4.82
CA ALA A 79 8.58 -3.71 3.38
C ALA A 79 9.43 -4.95 3.12
N VAL A 80 8.83 -5.95 2.46
CA VAL A 80 9.46 -7.23 2.19
C VAL A 80 9.70 -7.36 0.69
N PHE A 81 10.94 -7.62 0.30
CA PHE A 81 11.34 -7.68 -1.11
C PHE A 81 11.98 -9.02 -1.45
N SER A 82 11.81 -9.45 -2.69
CA SER A 82 12.42 -10.68 -3.18
C SER A 82 13.92 -10.51 -3.48
N ASP A 83 14.37 -9.30 -3.79
CA ASP A 83 15.76 -9.03 -4.11
C ASP A 83 16.17 -7.60 -3.73
N PRO A 84 17.48 -7.35 -3.54
CA PRO A 84 17.96 -6.02 -3.16
C PRO A 84 17.76 -4.94 -4.22
N ILE A 85 17.74 -5.30 -5.50
CA ILE A 85 17.56 -4.34 -6.58
C ILE A 85 16.15 -3.77 -6.53
N LEU A 86 15.17 -4.63 -6.33
CA LEU A 86 13.77 -4.22 -6.17
C LEU A 86 13.59 -3.34 -4.93
N ALA A 87 14.25 -3.70 -3.82
CA ALA A 87 14.23 -2.89 -2.60
C ALA A 87 14.76 -1.48 -2.84
N MET A 88 15.85 -1.37 -3.59
CA MET A 88 16.44 -0.07 -3.94
C MET A 88 15.50 0.75 -4.84
N GLU A 89 14.90 0.10 -5.84
CA GLU A 89 13.93 0.76 -6.72
C GLU A 89 12.76 1.33 -5.92
N ALA A 90 12.21 0.55 -5.01
CA ALA A 90 11.12 0.99 -4.14
C ALA A 90 11.55 2.13 -3.19
N ALA A 91 12.74 2.02 -2.63
CA ALA A 91 13.26 3.04 -1.72
C ALA A 91 13.44 4.39 -2.42
N LEU A 92 13.95 4.38 -3.65
CA LEU A 92 14.19 5.60 -4.41
C LEU A 92 12.93 6.20 -5.02
N SER A 93 11.83 5.46 -5.05
CA SER A 93 10.55 5.94 -5.57
C SER A 93 9.91 7.03 -4.71
N GLY A 94 10.22 7.04 -3.42
CA GLY A 94 9.62 7.97 -2.46
C GLY A 94 8.28 7.53 -1.90
N ASP A 95 7.76 6.37 -2.29
CA ASP A 95 6.46 5.87 -1.82
C ASP A 95 6.51 5.39 -0.37
N LEU A 96 7.64 4.82 0.05
CA LEU A 96 7.79 4.26 1.39
C LEU A 96 8.50 5.25 2.32
N ARG A 97 8.05 5.30 3.57
CA ARG A 97 8.68 6.18 4.55
C ARG A 97 10.08 5.67 4.93
N PRO A 98 11.01 6.58 5.25
CA PRO A 98 12.38 6.18 5.59
C PRO A 98 12.48 5.26 6.82
N GLY A 99 11.52 5.34 7.74
CA GLY A 99 11.52 4.52 8.95
C GLY A 99 11.01 3.10 8.75
N ALA A 100 10.48 2.75 7.58
CA ALA A 100 9.99 1.40 7.31
C ALA A 100 11.15 0.39 7.34
N GLU A 101 10.96 -0.72 8.01
CA GLU A 101 11.95 -1.79 8.07
C GLU A 101 11.93 -2.61 6.79
N VAL A 102 13.12 -3.03 6.34
CA VAL A 102 13.29 -3.80 5.11
C VAL A 102 13.63 -5.24 5.43
N PHE A 103 12.91 -6.15 4.79
CA PHE A 103 13.12 -7.59 4.92
C PHE A 103 13.23 -8.21 3.54
N PHE A 104 13.88 -9.37 3.45
CA PHE A 104 14.01 -10.11 2.20
C PHE A 104 13.41 -11.50 2.33
N ARG A 105 12.58 -11.86 1.35
CA ARG A 105 11.89 -13.14 1.34
C ARG A 105 11.56 -13.54 -0.09
N ASN A 106 11.76 -14.79 -0.42
CA ASN A 106 11.53 -15.29 -1.79
C ASN A 106 10.09 -15.69 -2.07
N THR A 107 9.23 -15.71 -1.05
CA THR A 107 7.84 -16.12 -1.20
C THR A 107 6.91 -15.03 -0.70
N LEU A 108 5.72 -14.97 -1.28
CA LEU A 108 4.65 -14.10 -0.80
C LEU A 108 3.86 -14.84 0.26
N GLU A 109 3.58 -14.15 1.36
CA GLU A 109 2.84 -14.71 2.49
C GLU A 109 1.66 -13.80 2.82
N ASP A 110 0.78 -14.26 3.70
CA ASP A 110 -0.31 -13.43 4.20
C ASP A 110 0.26 -12.18 4.89
N PRO A 111 -0.14 -10.96 4.46
CA PRO A 111 0.42 -9.73 5.02
C PRO A 111 0.22 -9.59 6.53
N GLU A 112 -0.92 -10.02 7.05
CA GLU A 112 -1.19 -9.93 8.48
C GLU A 112 -0.26 -10.83 9.29
N TRP A 113 -0.03 -12.04 8.78
CA TRP A 113 0.89 -12.98 9.41
C TRP A 113 2.32 -12.45 9.39
N LEU A 114 2.76 -11.92 8.26
CA LEU A 114 4.11 -11.36 8.15
C LEU A 114 4.29 -10.15 9.05
N TYR A 115 3.30 -9.28 9.12
CA TYR A 115 3.35 -8.12 10.00
C TYR A 115 3.57 -8.54 11.45
N ALA A 116 2.80 -9.53 11.92
CA ALA A 116 2.94 -10.05 13.27
C ALA A 116 4.31 -10.68 13.49
N TYR A 117 4.78 -11.46 12.53
CA TYR A 117 6.06 -12.13 12.61
C TYR A 117 7.23 -11.13 12.71
N TYR A 118 7.27 -10.17 11.77
CA TYR A 118 8.36 -9.20 11.72
C TYR A 118 8.26 -8.12 12.80
N SER A 119 7.11 -7.93 13.40
CA SER A 119 6.98 -7.06 14.56
C SER A 119 7.80 -7.58 15.76
N GLN A 120 8.04 -8.88 15.78
CA GLN A 120 8.84 -9.53 16.82
C GLN A 120 10.32 -9.74 16.41
N HIS A 121 10.62 -9.58 15.13
CA HIS A 121 11.94 -9.87 14.57
C HIS A 121 12.42 -8.71 13.69
N GLY A 122 13.02 -7.71 14.30
CA GLY A 122 13.54 -6.58 13.55
C GLY A 122 14.69 -6.95 12.61
N SER A 123 14.84 -6.25 11.49
CA SER A 123 15.88 -6.51 10.50
C SER A 123 17.13 -5.65 10.70
N GLY A 124 17.00 -4.51 11.37
CA GLY A 124 18.08 -3.53 11.47
C GLY A 124 18.31 -2.70 10.22
N LEU A 125 17.62 -3.00 9.11
CA LEU A 125 17.72 -2.26 7.86
C LEU A 125 16.43 -1.49 7.62
N LYS A 126 16.57 -0.22 7.21
CA LYS A 126 15.41 0.63 6.94
C LYS A 126 15.49 1.23 5.54
N ILE A 127 14.34 1.67 5.03
CA ILE A 127 14.26 2.32 3.72
C ILE A 127 15.21 3.52 3.64
N GLY A 128 15.33 4.30 4.72
CA GLY A 128 16.26 5.43 4.78
C GLY A 128 17.72 5.04 4.53
N ASP A 129 18.12 3.85 4.99
CA ASP A 129 19.47 3.33 4.75
C ASP A 129 19.72 3.06 3.27
N LEU A 130 18.71 2.53 2.58
CA LEU A 130 18.77 2.27 1.15
C LEU A 130 18.82 3.57 0.34
N ILE A 131 18.08 4.58 0.77
CA ILE A 131 18.07 5.89 0.11
C ILE A 131 19.46 6.51 0.18
N GLN A 132 20.10 6.44 1.34
CA GLN A 132 21.46 6.97 1.51
C GLN A 132 22.47 6.25 0.62
N ARG A 133 22.38 4.94 0.51
CA ARG A 133 23.24 4.14 -0.36
C ARG A 133 23.03 4.48 -1.83
N GLY A 134 21.77 4.69 -2.23
CA GLY A 134 21.42 5.02 -3.61
C GLY A 134 21.88 6.41 -4.05
N ARG A 135 22.15 7.32 -3.10
CA ARG A 135 22.63 8.68 -3.38
C ARG A 135 24.15 8.78 -3.47
N ARG A 136 24.85 7.74 -3.16
CA ARG A 136 26.32 7.70 -3.28
C ARG A 136 26.76 7.32 -4.72
#